data_ba027c7a1edbdf39bb83ec6fbe2adc0d
#
_entry.id   ba027c7a1edbdf39bb83ec6fbe2adc0d
#
_cell.length_a   1.000
_cell.length_b   1.000
_cell.length_c   1.000
_cell.angle_alpha   90.00
_cell.angle_beta   90.00
_cell.angle_gamma   90.00
#
_symmetry.space_group_name_H-M   'P 1'
#
loop_
_entity.id
_entity.type
_entity.pdbx_description
1 polymer ?
#
loop_
_entity_poly.entity_id
_entity_poly.type
_entity_poly.pdbx_seq_one_letter_code
_entity_poly.pdbx_strand_id
1 'polypeptide(L)'
;MSANCNTKQYYSTNYKGYISSTQNVDMTEHYSHFLPYLAQGTKILDVGFGSGRDMLYFANKGYDVVGVDNVVEFVDSAKTKGLNVHLCDFHNLPYNAQFDGIWACASLLHSHDLVCAFDNLHKALKKSGYIFLTMKYGTGSGMENGRFYQYVDEQKLEELCKLSNFTIIEIYKSEDLLSRNSGWINVILSKK
;
A
#
# COMPACT_ATOMS: atom_id res chain seq x y z
N MET A 1 14.59 -0.55 21.04
CA MET A 1 13.95 -1.26 19.91
C MET A 1 13.55 -0.20 18.91
N SER A 2 13.81 -0.40 17.62
CA SER A 2 13.43 0.59 16.59
C SER A 2 11.89 0.65 16.45
N ALA A 3 11.33 1.80 16.08
CA ALA A 3 9.88 1.96 15.94
C ALA A 3 9.28 1.03 14.86
N ASN A 4 10.07 0.60 13.86
CA ASN A 4 9.68 -0.43 12.89
C ASN A 4 9.44 -1.80 13.54
N CYS A 5 10.23 -2.16 14.56
CA CYS A 5 10.03 -3.40 15.31
C CYS A 5 8.69 -3.39 16.05
N ASN A 6 8.28 -2.22 16.57
CA ASN A 6 7.03 -2.08 17.31
C ASN A 6 5.79 -2.22 16.40
N THR A 7 5.79 -1.60 15.21
CA THR A 7 4.66 -1.68 14.26
C THR A 7 4.46 -3.10 13.74
N LYS A 8 5.55 -3.77 13.31
CA LYS A 8 5.51 -5.17 12.89
C LYS A 8 5.01 -6.09 14.01
N GLN A 9 5.53 -5.91 15.23
CA GLN A 9 5.11 -6.70 16.41
C GLN A 9 3.63 -6.49 16.74
N TYR A 10 3.12 -5.26 16.61
CA TYR A 10 1.71 -4.98 16.79
C TYR A 10 0.85 -5.80 15.83
N TYR A 11 1.17 -5.77 14.52
CA TYR A 11 0.41 -6.51 13.52
C TYR A 11 0.54 -8.03 13.68
N SER A 12 1.72 -8.54 13.97
CA SER A 12 1.94 -9.96 14.27
C SER A 12 1.05 -10.44 15.42
N THR A 13 1.01 -9.67 16.51
CA THR A 13 0.20 -10.03 17.69
C THR A 13 -1.31 -9.93 17.42
N ASN A 14 -1.75 -8.94 16.60
CA ASN A 14 -3.16 -8.61 16.42
C ASN A 14 -3.73 -9.06 15.05
N TYR A 15 -3.03 -9.89 14.28
CA TYR A 15 -3.35 -10.18 12.88
C TYR A 15 -4.77 -10.71 12.66
N LYS A 16 -5.28 -11.58 13.54
CA LYS A 16 -6.65 -12.14 13.41
C LYS A 16 -7.72 -11.05 13.52
N GLY A 17 -7.58 -10.19 14.53
CA GLY A 17 -8.49 -9.06 14.72
C GLY A 17 -8.42 -8.06 13.56
N TYR A 18 -7.21 -7.79 13.05
CA TYR A 18 -7.01 -6.95 11.90
C TYR A 18 -7.67 -7.52 10.63
N ILE A 19 -7.46 -8.80 10.33
CA ILE A 19 -8.10 -9.47 9.19
C ILE A 19 -9.63 -9.38 9.33
N SER A 20 -10.17 -9.73 10.48
CA SER A 20 -11.62 -9.70 10.73
C SER A 20 -12.23 -8.30 10.53
N SER A 21 -11.53 -7.26 10.94
CA SER A 21 -12.02 -5.88 10.84
C SER A 21 -11.85 -5.25 9.44
N THR A 22 -10.93 -5.78 8.61
CA THR A 22 -10.60 -5.14 7.33
C THR A 22 -11.03 -5.92 6.10
N GLN A 23 -11.21 -7.24 6.20
CA GLN A 23 -11.46 -8.10 5.03
C GLN A 23 -12.77 -7.79 4.27
N ASN A 24 -13.76 -7.16 4.93
CA ASN A 24 -15.06 -6.85 4.34
C ASN A 24 -15.30 -5.35 4.14
N VAL A 25 -14.26 -4.51 4.32
CA VAL A 25 -14.37 -3.08 4.05
C VAL A 25 -14.55 -2.84 2.56
N ASP A 26 -15.54 -2.05 2.20
CA ASP A 26 -15.80 -1.70 0.81
C ASP A 26 -14.78 -0.68 0.30
N MET A 27 -14.01 -1.08 -0.71
CA MET A 27 -12.98 -0.27 -1.37
C MET A 27 -13.36 0.08 -2.81
N THR A 28 -14.62 -0.12 -3.19
CA THR A 28 -15.08 0.02 -4.59
C THR A 28 -14.77 1.41 -5.15
N GLU A 29 -14.93 2.46 -4.35
CA GLU A 29 -14.57 3.82 -4.74
C GLU A 29 -13.09 3.93 -5.11
N HIS A 30 -12.19 3.44 -4.26
CA HIS A 30 -10.75 3.49 -4.50
C HIS A 30 -10.33 2.64 -5.72
N TYR A 31 -10.95 1.48 -5.91
CA TYR A 31 -10.71 0.67 -7.10
C TYR A 31 -11.13 1.40 -8.38
N SER A 32 -12.23 2.17 -8.34
CA SER A 32 -12.72 2.92 -9.49
C SER A 32 -11.78 4.04 -9.93
N HIS A 33 -10.95 4.57 -9.03
CA HIS A 33 -9.91 5.53 -9.34
C HIS A 33 -8.64 4.89 -9.94
N PHE A 34 -8.34 3.64 -9.60
CA PHE A 34 -7.09 2.98 -10.01
C PHE A 34 -7.22 2.15 -11.29
N LEU A 35 -8.27 1.33 -11.37
CA LEU A 35 -8.41 0.36 -12.47
C LEU A 35 -8.53 0.95 -13.88
N PRO A 36 -9.08 2.17 -14.10
CA PRO A 36 -9.12 2.78 -15.42
C PRO A 36 -7.75 3.01 -16.08
N TYR A 37 -6.69 3.05 -15.28
CA TYR A 37 -5.32 3.20 -15.78
C TYR A 37 -4.65 1.87 -16.18
N LEU A 38 -5.28 0.74 -15.90
CA LEU A 38 -4.72 -0.60 -16.13
C LEU A 38 -5.48 -1.35 -17.21
N ALA A 39 -4.75 -1.93 -18.15
CA ALA A 39 -5.34 -2.87 -19.10
C ALA A 39 -5.74 -4.17 -18.38
N GLN A 40 -6.79 -4.82 -18.86
CA GLN A 40 -7.25 -6.10 -18.32
C GLN A 40 -6.12 -7.16 -18.38
N GLY A 41 -5.97 -7.91 -17.30
CA GLY A 41 -4.99 -8.99 -17.20
C GLY A 41 -3.55 -8.55 -16.93
N THR A 42 -3.31 -7.26 -16.69
CA THR A 42 -1.99 -6.76 -16.33
C THR A 42 -1.58 -7.17 -14.92
N LYS A 43 -0.30 -6.99 -14.60
CA LYS A 43 0.28 -7.44 -13.34
C LYS A 43 0.27 -6.35 -12.28
N ILE A 44 -0.32 -6.65 -11.12
CA ILE A 44 -0.45 -5.76 -9.96
C ILE A 44 0.40 -6.27 -8.80
N LEU A 45 1.15 -5.37 -8.15
CA LEU A 45 1.78 -5.62 -6.85
C LEU A 45 0.94 -4.98 -5.74
N ASP A 46 0.50 -5.76 -4.77
CA ASP A 46 -0.13 -5.26 -3.54
C ASP A 46 0.92 -5.18 -2.42
N VAL A 47 1.23 -3.96 -2.00
CA VAL A 47 2.30 -3.65 -1.05
C VAL A 47 1.74 -3.42 0.35
N GLY A 48 2.05 -4.34 1.28
CA GLY A 48 1.43 -4.37 2.60
C GLY A 48 0.00 -4.86 2.53
N PHE A 49 -0.21 -6.02 1.90
CA PHE A 49 -1.54 -6.55 1.56
C PHE A 49 -2.42 -6.89 2.78
N GLY A 50 -1.87 -7.04 3.97
CA GLY A 50 -2.60 -7.28 5.23
C GLY A 50 -3.58 -8.45 5.17
N SER A 51 -4.90 -8.18 5.13
CA SER A 51 -5.93 -9.23 5.05
C SER A 51 -6.01 -9.97 3.70
N GLY A 52 -5.37 -9.44 2.65
CA GLY A 52 -5.46 -9.96 1.27
C GLY A 52 -6.77 -9.61 0.56
N ARG A 53 -7.58 -8.70 1.11
CA ARG A 53 -8.86 -8.24 0.55
C ARG A 53 -8.70 -7.74 -0.88
N ASP A 54 -7.76 -6.83 -1.09
CA ASP A 54 -7.55 -6.14 -2.37
C ASP A 54 -6.97 -7.11 -3.40
N MET A 55 -6.07 -8.00 -2.99
CA MET A 55 -5.55 -9.07 -3.84
C MET A 55 -6.66 -9.98 -4.38
N LEU A 56 -7.59 -10.42 -3.50
CA LEU A 56 -8.73 -11.24 -3.91
C LEU A 56 -9.64 -10.48 -4.89
N TYR A 57 -9.88 -9.21 -4.65
CA TYR A 57 -10.67 -8.39 -5.55
C TYR A 57 -10.04 -8.30 -6.95
N PHE A 58 -8.76 -7.95 -7.03
CA PHE A 58 -8.06 -7.84 -8.32
C PHE A 58 -7.95 -9.18 -9.04
N ALA A 59 -7.64 -10.27 -8.33
CA ALA A 59 -7.61 -11.61 -8.90
C ALA A 59 -8.97 -12.04 -9.48
N ASN A 60 -10.08 -11.77 -8.77
CA ASN A 60 -11.43 -12.01 -9.25
C ASN A 60 -11.82 -11.15 -10.47
N LYS A 61 -11.15 -10.03 -10.67
CA LYS A 61 -11.28 -9.19 -11.88
C LYS A 61 -10.35 -9.64 -13.01
N GLY A 62 -9.56 -10.72 -12.82
CA GLY A 62 -8.69 -11.28 -13.87
C GLY A 62 -7.32 -10.64 -14.00
N TYR A 63 -6.84 -9.91 -12.99
CA TYR A 63 -5.47 -9.41 -12.93
C TYR A 63 -4.49 -10.47 -12.38
N ASP A 64 -3.23 -10.44 -12.83
CA ASP A 64 -2.13 -11.21 -12.21
C ASP A 64 -1.63 -10.47 -10.97
N VAL A 65 -1.91 -10.99 -9.78
CA VAL A 65 -1.65 -10.28 -8.52
C VAL A 65 -0.57 -10.95 -7.71
N VAL A 66 0.42 -10.16 -7.31
CA VAL A 66 1.47 -10.56 -6.35
C VAL A 66 1.33 -9.66 -5.12
N GLY A 67 1.41 -10.25 -3.92
CA GLY A 67 1.39 -9.49 -2.66
C GLY A 67 2.71 -9.57 -1.92
N VAL A 68 3.09 -8.48 -1.24
CA VAL A 68 4.20 -8.44 -0.29
C VAL A 68 3.74 -7.87 1.05
N ASP A 69 4.18 -8.50 2.12
CA ASP A 69 3.98 -8.01 3.49
C ASP A 69 5.16 -8.45 4.35
N ASN A 70 5.49 -7.67 5.37
CA ASN A 70 6.60 -8.01 6.27
C ASN A 70 6.15 -8.75 7.55
N VAL A 71 4.85 -9.01 7.69
CA VAL A 71 4.23 -9.75 8.81
C VAL A 71 3.97 -11.18 8.36
N VAL A 72 4.67 -12.14 8.97
CA VAL A 72 4.61 -13.56 8.58
C VAL A 72 3.20 -14.15 8.71
N GLU A 73 2.44 -13.75 9.72
CA GLU A 73 1.08 -14.22 9.97
C GLU A 73 0.10 -13.81 8.86
N PHE A 74 0.26 -12.64 8.25
CA PHE A 74 -0.50 -12.24 7.07
C PHE A 74 -0.12 -13.07 5.86
N VAL A 75 1.18 -13.29 5.64
CA VAL A 75 1.68 -14.11 4.52
C VAL A 75 1.15 -15.54 4.62
N ASP A 76 1.24 -16.16 5.79
CA ASP A 76 0.76 -17.53 6.00
C ASP A 76 -0.77 -17.62 5.84
N SER A 77 -1.52 -16.66 6.37
CA SER A 77 -2.97 -16.59 6.17
C SER A 77 -3.35 -16.43 4.69
N ALA A 78 -2.64 -15.59 3.93
CA ALA A 78 -2.90 -15.38 2.51
C ALA A 78 -2.58 -16.61 1.67
N LYS A 79 -1.50 -17.34 1.98
CA LYS A 79 -1.15 -18.62 1.33
C LYS A 79 -2.26 -19.68 1.49
N THR A 80 -2.92 -19.75 2.65
CA THR A 80 -4.05 -20.68 2.83
C THR A 80 -5.24 -20.38 1.91
N LYS A 81 -5.33 -19.14 1.41
CA LYS A 81 -6.35 -18.70 0.44
C LYS A 81 -5.89 -18.88 -1.02
N GLY A 82 -4.70 -19.45 -1.25
CA GLY A 82 -4.12 -19.66 -2.59
C GLY A 82 -3.57 -18.39 -3.24
N LEU A 83 -3.33 -17.30 -2.46
CA LEU A 83 -2.78 -16.06 -2.97
C LEU A 83 -1.27 -16.17 -3.21
N ASN A 84 -0.78 -15.52 -4.28
CA ASN A 84 0.65 -15.43 -4.60
C ASN A 84 1.30 -14.33 -3.77
N VAL A 85 1.91 -14.69 -2.65
CA VAL A 85 2.44 -13.73 -1.67
C VAL A 85 3.86 -14.07 -1.23
N HIS A 86 4.62 -13.02 -0.89
CA HIS A 86 5.98 -13.13 -0.40
C HIS A 86 6.17 -12.34 0.90
N LEU A 87 6.97 -12.90 1.82
CA LEU A 87 7.42 -12.17 3.01
C LEU A 87 8.51 -11.19 2.59
N CYS A 88 8.18 -9.90 2.53
CA CYS A 88 9.09 -8.86 2.06
C CYS A 88 8.71 -7.50 2.64
N ASP A 89 9.71 -6.71 3.01
CA ASP A 89 9.54 -5.32 3.42
C ASP A 89 9.59 -4.40 2.18
N PHE A 90 8.73 -3.39 2.11
CA PHE A 90 8.67 -2.45 0.99
C PHE A 90 9.95 -1.59 0.83
N HIS A 91 10.82 -1.52 1.85
CA HIS A 91 12.14 -0.91 1.71
C HIS A 91 13.16 -1.80 0.98
N ASN A 92 12.84 -3.07 0.70
CA ASN A 92 13.75 -4.04 0.09
C ASN A 92 13.06 -4.88 -1.00
N LEU A 93 12.20 -4.26 -1.83
CA LEU A 93 11.51 -4.97 -2.91
C LEU A 93 12.51 -5.52 -3.94
N PRO A 94 12.48 -6.85 -4.23
CA PRO A 94 13.44 -7.48 -5.13
C PRO A 94 13.01 -7.38 -6.61
N TYR A 95 12.18 -6.40 -6.96
CA TYR A 95 11.56 -6.28 -8.28
C TYR A 95 12.15 -5.14 -9.11
N ASN A 96 12.23 -5.36 -10.41
CA ASN A 96 12.68 -4.35 -11.36
C ASN A 96 11.80 -4.39 -12.61
N ALA A 97 11.00 -3.33 -12.82
CA ALA A 97 10.12 -3.14 -13.98
C ALA A 97 9.22 -4.35 -14.28
N GLN A 98 8.56 -4.91 -13.25
CA GLN A 98 7.74 -6.11 -13.40
C GLN A 98 6.23 -5.85 -13.36
N PHE A 99 5.79 -4.74 -12.76
CA PHE A 99 4.38 -4.48 -12.50
C PHE A 99 3.86 -3.33 -13.36
N ASP A 100 2.65 -3.50 -13.86
CA ASP A 100 1.90 -2.47 -14.58
C ASP A 100 1.18 -1.54 -13.60
N GLY A 101 0.76 -2.09 -12.47
CA GLY A 101 0.15 -1.37 -11.36
C GLY A 101 0.77 -1.74 -10.02
N ILE A 102 0.81 -0.78 -9.09
CA ILE A 102 1.13 -1.01 -7.68
C ILE A 102 -0.02 -0.46 -6.84
N TRP A 103 -0.51 -1.28 -5.92
CA TRP A 103 -1.49 -0.91 -4.92
C TRP A 103 -0.81 -0.84 -3.56
N ALA A 104 -0.79 0.33 -2.93
CA ALA A 104 -0.17 0.55 -1.62
C ALA A 104 -1.17 1.23 -0.68
N CYS A 105 -2.21 0.48 -0.30
CA CYS A 105 -3.31 0.97 0.51
C CYS A 105 -2.97 0.91 2.00
N ALA A 106 -2.85 2.06 2.65
CA ALA A 106 -2.61 2.19 4.09
C ALA A 106 -1.40 1.37 4.60
N SER A 107 -0.34 1.27 3.79
CA SER A 107 0.87 0.49 4.12
C SER A 107 2.10 1.37 4.35
N LEU A 108 2.45 2.26 3.41
CA LEU A 108 3.65 3.09 3.49
C LEU A 108 3.61 4.13 4.63
N LEU A 109 2.45 4.40 5.18
CA LEU A 109 2.30 5.27 6.35
C LEU A 109 3.05 4.77 7.59
N HIS A 110 3.53 3.53 7.58
CA HIS A 110 4.39 2.97 8.62
C HIS A 110 5.89 3.07 8.32
N SER A 111 6.25 3.70 7.19
CA SER A 111 7.64 3.90 6.79
C SER A 111 8.30 5.02 7.58
N HIS A 112 9.53 4.77 8.06
CA HIS A 112 10.42 5.82 8.59
C HIS A 112 11.22 6.52 7.49
N ASP A 113 11.30 5.91 6.31
CA ASP A 113 12.01 6.41 5.14
C ASP A 113 11.11 6.27 3.90
N LEU A 114 10.25 7.29 3.69
CA LEU A 114 9.36 7.32 2.54
C LEU A 114 10.11 7.46 1.21
N VAL A 115 11.28 8.12 1.19
CA VAL A 115 12.07 8.26 -0.05
C VAL A 115 12.55 6.88 -0.50
N CYS A 116 13.13 6.10 0.41
CA CYS A 116 13.54 4.72 0.12
C CYS A 116 12.36 3.85 -0.35
N ALA A 117 11.19 3.96 0.31
CA ALA A 117 9.99 3.21 -0.08
C ALA A 117 9.54 3.59 -1.50
N PHE A 118 9.42 4.89 -1.80
CA PHE A 118 9.03 5.39 -3.13
C PHE A 118 10.01 4.96 -4.23
N ASP A 119 11.33 4.99 -3.97
CA ASP A 119 12.36 4.54 -4.92
C ASP A 119 12.23 3.04 -5.23
N ASN A 120 11.90 2.21 -4.22
CA ASN A 120 11.66 0.79 -4.46
C ASN A 120 10.37 0.54 -5.25
N LEU A 121 9.28 1.30 -4.99
CA LEU A 121 8.09 1.24 -5.83
C LEU A 121 8.41 1.67 -7.27
N HIS A 122 9.18 2.76 -7.45
CA HIS A 122 9.60 3.21 -8.78
C HIS A 122 10.41 2.14 -9.53
N LYS A 123 11.33 1.45 -8.87
CA LYS A 123 12.09 0.34 -9.47
C LYS A 123 11.19 -0.83 -9.86
N ALA A 124 10.24 -1.20 -9.01
CA ALA A 124 9.33 -2.33 -9.26
C ALA A 124 8.35 -2.07 -10.40
N LEU A 125 7.95 -0.82 -10.61
CA LEU A 125 6.97 -0.40 -11.61
C LEU A 125 7.59 -0.35 -13.02
N LYS A 126 6.87 -0.84 -14.03
CA LYS A 126 7.21 -0.67 -15.45
C LYS A 126 7.14 0.81 -15.85
N LYS A 127 7.80 1.17 -16.94
CA LYS A 127 7.61 2.47 -17.58
C LYS A 127 6.13 2.66 -17.96
N SER A 128 5.59 3.83 -17.70
CA SER A 128 4.16 4.15 -17.87
C SER A 128 3.21 3.32 -17.00
N GLY A 129 3.71 2.68 -15.96
CA GLY A 129 2.87 2.05 -14.94
C GLY A 129 2.30 3.06 -13.93
N TYR A 130 1.32 2.61 -13.16
CA TYR A 130 0.58 3.46 -12.22
C TYR A 130 0.63 2.92 -10.80
N ILE A 131 0.61 3.83 -9.83
CA ILE A 131 0.52 3.49 -8.40
C ILE A 131 -0.75 4.12 -7.84
N PHE A 132 -1.53 3.34 -7.09
CA PHE A 132 -2.45 3.86 -6.09
C PHE A 132 -1.75 3.86 -4.73
N LEU A 133 -1.78 4.99 -4.05
CA LEU A 133 -1.22 5.14 -2.72
C LEU A 133 -2.23 5.84 -1.81
N THR A 134 -2.42 5.35 -0.59
CA THR A 134 -3.17 6.06 0.44
C THR A 134 -2.36 6.19 1.72
N MET A 135 -2.34 7.41 2.26
CA MET A 135 -1.63 7.81 3.47
C MET A 135 -2.56 8.54 4.44
N LYS A 136 -2.25 8.53 5.72
CA LYS A 136 -2.94 9.44 6.66
C LYS A 136 -2.64 10.89 6.31
N TYR A 137 -3.70 11.68 6.17
CA TYR A 137 -3.58 13.11 5.85
C TYR A 137 -3.10 13.91 7.06
N GLY A 138 -2.11 14.76 6.87
CA GLY A 138 -1.56 15.65 7.89
C GLY A 138 -0.05 15.85 7.78
N THR A 139 0.56 16.33 8.85
CA THR A 139 2.00 16.64 8.92
C THR A 139 2.67 15.92 10.09
N GLY A 140 3.98 15.68 9.97
CA GLY A 140 4.78 15.05 11.01
C GLY A 140 4.68 13.53 11.06
N SER A 141 5.09 12.98 12.18
CA SER A 141 5.08 11.53 12.43
C SER A 141 5.02 11.23 13.93
N GLY A 142 4.58 10.04 14.29
CA GLY A 142 4.53 9.65 15.70
C GLY A 142 4.09 8.22 15.94
N MET A 143 4.15 7.83 17.20
CA MET A 143 3.65 6.54 17.68
C MET A 143 2.21 6.67 18.15
N GLU A 144 1.31 5.85 17.62
CA GLU A 144 -0.10 5.77 18.06
C GLU A 144 -0.49 4.31 18.27
N ASN A 145 -0.97 3.98 19.44
CA ASN A 145 -1.45 2.62 19.78
C ASN A 145 -0.48 1.50 19.37
N GLY A 146 0.82 1.71 19.62
CA GLY A 146 1.87 0.73 19.32
C GLY A 146 2.33 0.67 17.85
N ARG A 147 1.87 1.58 17.00
CA ARG A 147 2.26 1.68 15.59
C ARG A 147 2.86 3.05 15.31
N PHE A 148 3.90 3.07 14.49
CA PHE A 148 4.43 4.30 13.92
C PHE A 148 3.56 4.76 12.75
N TYR A 149 3.33 6.08 12.68
CA TYR A 149 2.63 6.71 11.58
C TYR A 149 3.41 7.90 11.03
N GLN A 150 3.51 7.95 9.72
CA GLN A 150 3.95 9.11 8.96
C GLN A 150 2.72 9.74 8.32
N TYR A 151 2.50 11.02 8.61
CA TYR A 151 1.44 11.80 7.98
C TYR A 151 1.97 12.48 6.73
N VAL A 152 1.12 12.64 5.73
CA VAL A 152 1.47 13.27 4.46
C VAL A 152 0.37 14.24 4.06
N ASP A 153 0.77 15.47 3.74
CA ASP A 153 -0.05 16.46 3.06
C ASP A 153 0.37 16.59 1.59
N GLU A 154 -0.28 17.48 0.86
CA GLU A 154 -0.02 17.70 -0.56
C GLU A 154 1.43 18.15 -0.80
N GLN A 155 1.96 19.04 0.03
CA GLN A 155 3.33 19.55 -0.12
C GLN A 155 4.35 18.42 0.05
N LYS A 156 4.19 17.60 1.08
CA LYS A 156 5.09 16.45 1.31
C LYS A 156 4.98 15.41 0.21
N LEU A 157 3.77 15.18 -0.31
CA LEU A 157 3.55 14.29 -1.43
C LEU A 157 4.27 14.77 -2.70
N GLU A 158 4.16 16.07 -3.03
CA GLU A 158 4.86 16.68 -4.17
C GLU A 158 6.38 16.55 -4.05
N GLU A 159 6.95 16.78 -2.86
CA GLU A 159 8.37 16.59 -2.58
C GLU A 159 8.81 15.14 -2.87
N LEU A 160 8.09 14.16 -2.33
CA LEU A 160 8.38 12.72 -2.52
C LEU A 160 8.30 12.33 -4.00
N CYS A 161 7.25 12.76 -4.70
CA CYS A 161 7.08 12.49 -6.12
C CYS A 161 8.20 13.10 -6.96
N LYS A 162 8.65 14.32 -6.63
CA LYS A 162 9.76 14.98 -7.31
C LYS A 162 11.09 14.24 -7.10
N LEU A 163 11.37 13.79 -5.86
CA LEU A 163 12.59 13.06 -5.52
C LEU A 163 12.65 11.69 -6.21
N SER A 164 11.52 10.98 -6.30
CA SER A 164 11.45 9.61 -6.82
C SER A 164 10.92 9.52 -8.26
N ASN A 165 10.92 10.62 -9.03
CA ASN A 165 10.54 10.69 -10.45
C ASN A 165 9.12 10.16 -10.76
N PHE A 166 8.15 10.47 -9.92
CA PHE A 166 6.74 10.25 -10.19
C PHE A 166 6.05 11.53 -10.68
N THR A 167 4.99 11.32 -11.45
CA THR A 167 4.01 12.37 -11.79
C THR A 167 2.72 12.08 -11.03
N ILE A 168 2.18 13.08 -10.37
CA ILE A 168 0.85 13.01 -9.75
C ILE A 168 -0.20 13.14 -10.86
N ILE A 169 -1.08 12.16 -10.98
CA ILE A 169 -2.17 12.13 -11.94
C ILE A 169 -3.46 12.59 -11.29
N GLU A 170 -3.71 12.13 -10.06
CA GLU A 170 -4.92 12.43 -9.31
C GLU A 170 -4.62 12.51 -7.83
N ILE A 171 -5.25 13.43 -7.11
CA ILE A 171 -5.28 13.51 -5.64
C ILE A 171 -6.73 13.69 -5.21
N TYR A 172 -7.15 12.93 -4.20
CA TYR A 172 -8.43 13.16 -3.52
C TYR A 172 -8.32 12.82 -2.04
N LYS A 173 -9.22 13.36 -1.23
CA LYS A 173 -9.30 13.09 0.21
C LYS A 173 -10.51 12.22 0.49
N SER A 174 -10.38 11.35 1.48
CA SER A 174 -11.47 10.54 1.98
C SER A 174 -11.48 10.49 3.50
N GLU A 175 -12.61 10.11 4.06
CA GLU A 175 -12.73 9.79 5.47
C GLU A 175 -12.24 8.36 5.74
N ASP A 176 -12.02 8.03 7.01
CA ASP A 176 -11.64 6.67 7.40
C ASP A 176 -12.85 5.73 7.29
N LEU A 177 -12.77 4.73 6.43
CA LEU A 177 -13.83 3.74 6.20
C LEU A 177 -14.16 2.89 7.45
N LEU A 178 -13.30 2.92 8.47
CA LEU A 178 -13.53 2.29 9.77
C LEU A 178 -13.92 3.31 10.85
N SER A 179 -14.30 4.54 10.45
CA SER A 179 -14.78 5.61 11.33
C SER A 179 -13.82 5.95 12.49
N ARG A 180 -12.50 5.90 12.26
CA ARG A 180 -11.46 6.16 13.26
C ARG A 180 -11.07 7.64 13.40
N ASN A 181 -11.90 8.55 12.89
CA ASN A 181 -11.72 9.99 12.99
C ASN A 181 -10.39 10.50 12.42
N SER A 182 -9.93 9.92 11.30
CA SER A 182 -8.71 10.32 10.58
C SER A 182 -9.02 10.54 9.10
N GLY A 183 -8.50 11.64 8.54
CA GLY A 183 -8.56 11.89 7.10
C GLY A 183 -7.47 11.12 6.36
N TRP A 184 -7.74 10.80 5.10
CA TRP A 184 -6.82 10.16 4.20
C TRP A 184 -6.55 11.02 2.96
N ILE A 185 -5.32 10.99 2.49
CA ILE A 185 -4.94 11.47 1.17
C ILE A 185 -4.69 10.26 0.27
N ASN A 186 -5.38 10.25 -0.86
CA ASN A 186 -5.32 9.19 -1.85
C ASN A 186 -4.74 9.79 -3.14
N VAL A 187 -3.86 9.05 -3.79
CA VAL A 187 -3.17 9.55 -4.97
C VAL A 187 -2.98 8.46 -6.03
N ILE A 188 -3.14 8.86 -7.27
CA ILE A 188 -2.67 8.08 -8.43
C ILE A 188 -1.38 8.73 -8.92
N LEU A 189 -0.33 7.93 -8.98
CA LEU A 189 0.97 8.33 -9.52
C LEU A 189 1.26 7.57 -10.81
N SER A 190 2.00 8.19 -11.74
CA SER A 190 2.59 7.51 -12.89
C SER A 190 4.09 7.60 -12.87
N LYS A 191 4.77 6.57 -13.35
CA LYS A 191 6.22 6.56 -13.56
C LYS A 191 6.56 7.35 -14.82
N LYS A 192 7.47 8.32 -14.68
CA LYS A 192 8.03 9.08 -15.80
C LYS A 192 8.94 8.22 -16.70
#